data_850de44864fa099a061e99216536d37d
#
_entry.id   850de44864fa099a061e99216536d37d
#
_cell.length_a   1.000
_cell.length_b   1.000
_cell.length_c   1.000
_cell.angle_alpha   90.00
_cell.angle_beta   90.00
_cell.angle_gamma   90.00
#
_symmetry.space_group_name_H-M   'P 1'
#
loop_
_entity.id
_entity.type
_entity.pdbx_description
1 polymer ?
#
loop_
_entity_poly.entity_id
_entity_poly.type
_entity_poly.pdbx_seq_one_letter_code
_entity_poly.pdbx_strand_id
1 'polypeptide(L)'
;VTGPSGIIRDGAGARTSHHEAAGDSLISGVNAGPGRRVWRATFLALAAAGVVGAAVWVLFGSRLLVVRSVIVTGIHLVPRSEVLAVAGVEPGTPLIRVNTAEVAARIDTIRQVRSALVSRSWPDRVVIVVRERTAALALTAPGGGYDLVDADGVVVQWAASRPADLPLYPAAAPVSSLRGDPDLAATAAVLGELPPWLRRSVASVTAPDPDQVTLRLAGGITVLWGGTDRAGAKATELTVLMRAHMHYYDVSAQGSVLTK
;
A
#
# COMPACT_ATOMS: atom_id res chain seq x y z
N VAL A 1 64.24 69.81 -13.46
CA VAL A 1 64.80 71.03 -12.92
C VAL A 1 65.16 70.78 -11.48
N THR A 2 66.48 70.66 -11.28
CA THR A 2 67.28 71.06 -10.16
C THR A 2 66.99 70.52 -8.76
N GLY A 3 68.00 69.75 -8.33
CA GLY A 3 68.40 69.65 -6.94
C GLY A 3 69.06 70.98 -6.50
N PRO A 4 69.91 71.11 -5.46
CA PRO A 4 70.83 70.12 -4.91
C PRO A 4 71.01 70.16 -3.38
N SER A 5 71.72 69.18 -2.83
CA SER A 5 73.04 69.34 -2.14
C SER A 5 73.15 70.01 -0.78
N GLY A 6 73.88 69.35 0.08
CA GLY A 6 74.78 69.90 1.02
C GLY A 6 74.79 69.13 2.34
N ILE A 7 75.61 68.15 2.55
CA ILE A 7 77.04 68.22 2.96
C ILE A 7 77.22 68.72 4.43
N ILE A 8 77.72 67.85 5.21
CA ILE A 8 78.98 67.61 5.93
C ILE A 8 78.83 67.87 7.45
N ARG A 9 79.29 67.04 8.26
CA ARG A 9 80.53 66.67 8.92
C ARG A 9 80.40 66.41 10.42
N ASP A 10 80.93 65.32 10.73
CA ASP A 10 81.99 65.03 11.70
C ASP A 10 81.75 65.29 13.18
N GLY A 11 82.16 64.27 13.89
CA GLY A 11 82.70 64.39 15.22
C GLY A 11 82.52 63.17 16.08
N ALA A 12 83.35 62.23 15.88
CA ALA A 12 84.24 61.51 16.76
C ALA A 12 84.00 61.60 18.26
N GLY A 13 84.06 60.49 18.91
CA GLY A 13 84.40 60.35 20.29
C GLY A 13 83.75 59.22 21.06
N ALA A 14 84.37 58.09 20.97
CA ALA A 14 85.07 57.33 21.98
C ALA A 14 84.26 56.80 23.21
N ARG A 15 84.22 55.45 23.25
CA ARG A 15 84.46 54.61 24.46
C ARG A 15 83.51 54.81 25.65
N THR A 16 82.91 53.81 26.15
CA THR A 16 83.37 52.65 26.93
C THR A 16 82.15 51.85 27.45
N SER A 17 82.27 50.59 27.29
CA SER A 17 82.07 49.52 28.26
C SER A 17 80.86 49.45 29.16
N HIS A 18 80.35 48.28 29.14
CA HIS A 18 79.86 47.43 30.21
C HIS A 18 78.36 47.22 30.44
N HIS A 19 78.11 45.98 30.48
CA HIS A 19 77.17 45.19 31.29
C HIS A 19 75.75 45.15 30.77
N GLU A 20 75.42 44.00 30.17
CA GLU A 20 74.81 42.86 30.86
C GLU A 20 73.51 43.20 31.55
N ALA A 21 72.44 42.72 30.90
CA ALA A 21 71.37 42.00 31.59
C ALA A 21 70.38 41.49 30.54
N ALA A 22 70.31 40.19 30.50
CA ALA A 22 69.27 39.41 29.88
C ALA A 22 67.88 39.92 30.31
N GLY A 23 67.11 40.30 29.37
CA GLY A 23 65.68 40.57 29.51
C GLY A 23 64.92 39.66 28.55
N ASP A 24 64.74 38.48 28.99
CA ASP A 24 63.91 37.43 28.39
C ASP A 24 62.46 37.90 28.25
N SER A 25 62.09 38.34 27.09
CA SER A 25 60.68 38.57 26.77
C SER A 25 60.10 37.36 26.00
N LEU A 26 59.97 36.29 26.74
CA LEU A 26 59.11 35.20 26.38
C LEU A 26 57.65 35.72 26.34
N ILE A 27 57.26 36.26 25.21
CA ILE A 27 55.82 36.35 24.91
C ILE A 27 55.34 34.88 24.64
N SER A 28 54.98 34.26 25.73
CA SER A 28 54.24 33.04 25.70
C SER A 28 53.02 33.19 24.81
N GLY A 29 53.12 32.63 23.61
CA GLY A 29 51.95 32.32 22.83
C GLY A 29 51.06 31.47 23.69
N VAL A 30 49.96 32.05 24.11
CA VAL A 30 48.87 31.27 24.75
C VAL A 30 48.39 30.31 23.70
N ASN A 31 49.00 29.13 23.68
CA ASN A 31 48.44 27.95 23.03
C ASN A 31 47.03 27.78 23.59
N ALA A 32 46.04 28.17 22.80
CA ALA A 32 44.68 27.81 23.04
C ALA A 32 44.63 26.28 22.97
N GLY A 33 44.83 25.66 24.11
CA GLY A 33 45.02 24.23 24.27
C GLY A 33 43.88 23.42 23.65
N PRO A 34 44.16 22.19 23.25
CA PRO A 34 43.19 21.27 22.64
C PRO A 34 41.94 21.03 23.51
N GLY A 35 41.97 21.42 24.79
CA GLY A 35 40.87 21.27 25.75
C GLY A 35 39.54 21.92 25.36
N ARG A 36 39.57 23.12 24.75
CA ARG A 36 38.31 23.81 24.39
C ARG A 36 37.58 23.14 23.23
N ARG A 37 38.29 22.55 22.27
CA ARG A 37 37.68 21.81 21.16
C ARG A 37 37.15 20.47 21.64
N VAL A 38 37.93 19.76 22.46
CA VAL A 38 37.48 18.48 23.05
C VAL A 38 36.27 18.69 23.97
N TRP A 39 36.32 19.76 24.82
CA TRP A 39 35.22 20.06 25.73
C TRP A 39 33.91 20.44 24.97
N ARG A 40 34.01 21.21 23.88
CA ARG A 40 32.87 21.51 23.00
C ARG A 40 32.35 20.26 22.31
N ALA A 41 33.22 19.37 21.83
CA ALA A 41 32.84 18.11 21.22
C ALA A 41 32.12 17.19 22.21
N THR A 42 32.67 17.09 23.44
CA THR A 42 32.06 16.30 24.52
C THR A 42 30.71 16.89 24.94
N PHE A 43 30.62 18.21 25.08
CA PHE A 43 29.34 18.86 25.39
C PHE A 43 28.28 18.64 24.30
N LEU A 44 28.65 18.77 23.02
CA LEU A 44 27.75 18.51 21.89
C LEU A 44 27.33 17.04 21.84
N ALA A 45 28.25 16.10 22.12
CA ALA A 45 27.94 14.67 22.18
C ALA A 45 26.96 14.34 23.31
N LEU A 46 27.17 14.92 24.51
CA LEU A 46 26.27 14.76 25.65
C LEU A 46 24.91 15.42 25.39
N ALA A 47 24.89 16.62 24.77
CA ALA A 47 23.63 17.26 24.38
C ALA A 47 22.86 16.45 23.34
N ALA A 48 23.55 15.91 22.34
CA ALA A 48 22.95 15.01 21.35
C ALA A 48 22.41 13.72 22.00
N ALA A 49 23.18 13.10 22.88
CA ALA A 49 22.74 11.92 23.65
C ALA A 49 21.52 12.25 24.54
N GLY A 50 21.50 13.41 25.17
CA GLY A 50 20.36 13.91 25.95
C GLY A 50 19.10 14.10 25.09
N VAL A 51 19.23 14.69 23.91
CA VAL A 51 18.11 14.86 22.95
C VAL A 51 17.60 13.51 22.47
N VAL A 52 18.51 12.59 22.12
CA VAL A 52 18.12 11.22 21.71
C VAL A 52 17.44 10.49 22.87
N GLY A 53 17.96 10.57 24.08
CA GLY A 53 17.36 9.98 25.27
C GLY A 53 15.96 10.55 25.56
N ALA A 54 15.78 11.87 25.44
CA ALA A 54 14.49 12.51 25.57
C ALA A 54 13.51 12.08 24.48
N ALA A 55 13.96 11.99 23.21
CA ALA A 55 13.15 11.52 22.10
C ALA A 55 12.70 10.06 22.31
N VAL A 56 13.61 9.19 22.73
CA VAL A 56 13.28 7.79 23.06
C VAL A 56 12.28 7.73 24.22
N TRP A 57 12.48 8.53 25.27
CA TRP A 57 11.55 8.57 26.39
C TRP A 57 10.16 9.05 25.98
N VAL A 58 10.06 10.08 25.10
CA VAL A 58 8.78 10.56 24.56
C VAL A 58 8.11 9.50 23.70
N LEU A 59 8.85 8.80 22.86
CA LEU A 59 8.30 7.78 21.95
C LEU A 59 7.81 6.52 22.68
N PHE A 60 8.52 6.07 23.73
CA PHE A 60 8.25 4.81 24.39
C PHE A 60 7.61 4.94 25.78
N GLY A 61 7.82 6.04 26.48
CA GLY A 61 7.38 6.24 27.88
C GLY A 61 6.32 7.33 28.06
N SER A 62 6.10 8.19 27.07
CA SER A 62 5.14 9.27 27.18
C SER A 62 3.71 8.78 26.93
N ARG A 63 2.77 9.21 27.75
CA ARG A 63 1.34 9.02 27.53
C ARG A 63 0.76 9.85 26.37
N LEU A 64 1.59 10.65 25.69
CA LEU A 64 1.18 11.50 24.58
C LEU A 64 1.08 10.72 23.26
N LEU A 65 1.90 9.68 23.08
CA LEU A 65 2.01 8.92 21.85
C LEU A 65 1.48 7.49 22.01
N VAL A 66 0.36 7.33 22.69
CA VAL A 66 -0.33 6.06 22.86
C VAL A 66 -1.60 6.01 22.01
N VAL A 67 -2.01 4.83 21.62
CA VAL A 67 -3.25 4.61 20.89
C VAL A 67 -4.43 5.04 21.75
N ARG A 68 -5.16 6.06 21.34
CA ARG A 68 -6.42 6.52 21.95
C ARG A 68 -7.61 6.15 21.10
N SER A 69 -7.44 6.07 19.79
CA SER A 69 -8.52 5.72 18.89
C SER A 69 -8.05 4.85 17.73
N VAL A 70 -8.93 3.93 17.33
CA VAL A 70 -8.78 3.11 16.13
C VAL A 70 -9.90 3.47 15.17
N ILE A 71 -9.52 3.98 13.99
CA ILE A 71 -10.43 4.34 12.91
C ILE A 71 -10.47 3.20 11.93
N VAL A 72 -11.66 2.65 11.67
CA VAL A 72 -11.86 1.60 10.66
C VAL A 72 -12.72 2.16 9.55
N THR A 73 -12.28 2.00 8.31
CA THR A 73 -12.95 2.45 7.09
C THR A 73 -13.01 1.35 6.04
N GLY A 74 -13.93 1.47 5.06
CA GLY A 74 -14.07 0.52 3.96
C GLY A 74 -14.84 -0.76 4.32
N ILE A 75 -15.62 -0.75 5.41
CA ILE A 75 -16.46 -1.86 5.85
C ILE A 75 -17.93 -1.60 5.50
N HIS A 76 -18.59 -2.65 5.00
CA HIS A 76 -20.03 -2.67 4.67
C HIS A 76 -20.67 -3.98 5.13
N LEU A 77 -19.98 -5.11 4.94
CA LEU A 77 -20.42 -6.47 5.30
C LEU A 77 -19.90 -6.87 6.69
N VAL A 78 -18.68 -6.50 7.02
CA VAL A 78 -18.02 -6.89 8.27
C VAL A 78 -18.37 -5.90 9.38
N PRO A 79 -18.89 -6.36 10.53
CA PRO A 79 -19.12 -5.49 11.68
C PRO A 79 -17.82 -4.84 12.16
N ARG A 80 -17.85 -3.55 12.46
CA ARG A 80 -16.69 -2.84 13.00
C ARG A 80 -16.14 -3.48 14.28
N SER A 81 -17.02 -3.99 15.13
CA SER A 81 -16.64 -4.68 16.37
C SER A 81 -15.78 -5.92 16.11
N GLU A 82 -16.08 -6.68 15.06
CA GLU A 82 -15.31 -7.86 14.67
C GLU A 82 -13.90 -7.45 14.20
N VAL A 83 -13.81 -6.43 13.34
CA VAL A 83 -12.51 -5.92 12.88
C VAL A 83 -11.66 -5.45 14.06
N LEU A 84 -12.24 -4.72 15.02
CA LEU A 84 -11.53 -4.23 16.19
C LEU A 84 -11.08 -5.37 17.12
N ALA A 85 -11.94 -6.38 17.32
CA ALA A 85 -11.61 -7.55 18.13
C ALA A 85 -10.46 -8.34 17.54
N VAL A 86 -10.48 -8.62 16.23
CA VAL A 86 -9.43 -9.34 15.51
C VAL A 86 -8.14 -8.52 15.42
N ALA A 87 -8.25 -7.21 15.22
CA ALA A 87 -7.10 -6.30 15.21
C ALA A 87 -6.29 -6.37 16.51
N GLY A 88 -6.95 -6.54 17.66
CA GLY A 88 -6.30 -6.71 18.95
C GLY A 88 -5.40 -5.52 19.33
N VAL A 89 -5.78 -4.30 18.94
CA VAL A 89 -5.04 -3.08 19.28
C VAL A 89 -5.62 -2.50 20.57
N GLU A 90 -4.86 -2.62 21.64
CA GLU A 90 -5.28 -2.14 22.96
C GLU A 90 -5.06 -0.62 23.09
N PRO A 91 -6.07 0.13 23.60
CA PRO A 91 -5.88 1.52 23.99
C PRO A 91 -4.76 1.64 25.04
N GLY A 92 -3.94 2.70 24.93
CA GLY A 92 -2.80 2.92 25.83
C GLY A 92 -1.50 2.28 25.34
N THR A 93 -1.52 1.43 24.31
CA THR A 93 -0.31 0.91 23.69
C THR A 93 0.49 2.03 23.04
N PRO A 94 1.81 2.17 23.27
CA PRO A 94 2.64 3.12 22.55
C PRO A 94 2.52 2.91 21.03
N LEU A 95 2.21 3.96 20.29
CA LEU A 95 1.91 3.89 18.86
C LEU A 95 3.06 3.27 18.05
N ILE A 96 4.30 3.53 18.50
CA ILE A 96 5.50 2.97 17.85
C ILE A 96 5.61 1.44 18.00
N ARG A 97 5.02 0.87 19.04
CA ARG A 97 5.02 -0.58 19.30
C ARG A 97 3.93 -1.34 18.55
N VAL A 98 2.95 -0.65 17.98
CA VAL A 98 1.90 -1.29 17.18
C VAL A 98 2.53 -1.87 15.92
N ASN A 99 2.61 -3.19 15.80
CA ASN A 99 3.06 -3.84 14.57
C ASN A 99 1.93 -3.81 13.54
N THR A 100 1.99 -2.85 12.63
CA THR A 100 0.92 -2.63 11.63
C THR A 100 0.77 -3.80 10.66
N ALA A 101 1.87 -4.48 10.31
CA ALA A 101 1.83 -5.64 9.42
C ALA A 101 1.15 -6.84 10.09
N GLU A 102 1.45 -7.08 11.37
CA GLU A 102 0.82 -8.15 12.12
C GLU A 102 -0.68 -7.91 12.35
N VAL A 103 -1.06 -6.64 12.65
CA VAL A 103 -2.47 -6.25 12.75
C VAL A 103 -3.19 -6.47 11.43
N ALA A 104 -2.59 -6.07 10.30
CA ALA A 104 -3.15 -6.30 8.97
C ALA A 104 -3.32 -7.80 8.70
N ALA A 105 -2.29 -8.61 8.95
CA ALA A 105 -2.35 -10.06 8.76
C ALA A 105 -3.45 -10.74 9.59
N ARG A 106 -3.69 -10.28 10.83
CA ARG A 106 -4.82 -10.77 11.63
C ARG A 106 -6.16 -10.42 10.99
N ILE A 107 -6.33 -9.17 10.53
CA ILE A 107 -7.58 -8.73 9.89
C ILE A 107 -7.81 -9.48 8.57
N ASP A 108 -6.77 -9.80 7.81
CA ASP A 108 -6.85 -10.57 6.57
C ASP A 108 -7.33 -12.02 6.78
N THR A 109 -7.38 -12.52 8.02
CA THR A 109 -7.99 -13.82 8.34
C THR A 109 -9.53 -13.78 8.32
N ILE A 110 -10.14 -12.60 8.38
CA ILE A 110 -11.60 -12.45 8.26
C ILE A 110 -12.00 -12.80 6.83
N ARG A 111 -12.86 -13.79 6.67
CA ARG A 111 -13.22 -14.34 5.36
C ARG A 111 -13.71 -13.31 4.35
N GLN A 112 -14.50 -12.33 4.80
CA GLN A 112 -15.05 -11.25 3.98
C GLN A 112 -14.03 -10.16 3.63
N VAL A 113 -12.85 -10.17 4.25
CA VAL A 113 -11.79 -9.21 3.97
C VAL A 113 -10.89 -9.75 2.86
N ARG A 114 -10.67 -8.94 1.84
CA ARG A 114 -9.69 -9.22 0.79
C ARG A 114 -8.30 -8.77 1.20
N SER A 115 -8.21 -7.58 1.80
CA SER A 115 -6.97 -7.03 2.34
C SER A 115 -7.24 -5.91 3.34
N ALA A 116 -6.35 -5.75 4.31
CA ALA A 116 -6.36 -4.64 5.24
C ALA A 116 -5.05 -3.85 5.16
N LEU A 117 -5.16 -2.54 5.15
CA LEU A 117 -4.02 -1.63 5.26
C LEU A 117 -4.09 -0.94 6.62
N VAL A 118 -3.08 -1.16 7.45
CA VAL A 118 -2.99 -0.57 8.78
C VAL A 118 -1.87 0.46 8.80
N SER A 119 -2.17 1.65 9.28
CA SER A 119 -1.22 2.74 9.38
C SER A 119 -1.31 3.45 10.72
N ARG A 120 -0.17 4.02 11.16
CA ARG A 120 -0.12 4.87 12.34
C ARG A 120 -0.40 6.30 11.93
N SER A 121 -1.39 6.92 12.55
CA SER A 121 -1.72 8.34 12.38
C SER A 121 -1.37 9.07 13.67
N TRP A 122 -0.23 9.71 13.65
CA TRP A 122 0.29 10.46 14.79
C TRP A 122 -0.65 11.64 15.14
N PRO A 123 -0.79 11.99 16.45
CA PRO A 123 -0.02 11.47 17.58
C PRO A 123 -0.58 10.20 18.27
N ASP A 124 -1.86 9.83 18.06
CA ASP A 124 -2.58 8.93 18.96
C ASP A 124 -3.57 7.98 18.27
N ARG A 125 -3.45 7.77 16.94
CA ARG A 125 -4.44 7.00 16.17
C ARG A 125 -3.81 5.87 15.39
N VAL A 126 -4.59 4.79 15.27
CA VAL A 126 -4.36 3.74 14.26
C VAL A 126 -5.49 3.82 13.25
N VAL A 127 -5.16 3.85 11.97
CA VAL A 127 -6.11 3.85 10.85
C VAL A 127 -6.04 2.51 10.17
N ILE A 128 -7.19 1.85 10.05
CA ILE A 128 -7.38 0.57 9.38
C ILE A 128 -8.29 0.81 8.19
N VAL A 129 -7.76 0.58 6.99
CA VAL A 129 -8.53 0.63 5.75
C VAL A 129 -8.75 -0.80 5.29
N VAL A 130 -9.99 -1.26 5.37
CA VAL A 130 -10.39 -2.61 4.96
C VAL A 130 -10.87 -2.56 3.52
N ARG A 131 -10.44 -3.52 2.71
CA ARG A 131 -11.04 -3.82 1.41
C ARG A 131 -11.79 -5.13 1.55
N GLU A 132 -13.11 -5.05 1.49
CA GLU A 132 -13.95 -6.24 1.53
C GLU A 132 -13.93 -6.97 0.19
N ARG A 133 -14.18 -8.28 0.24
CA ARG A 133 -14.36 -9.11 -0.95
C ARG A 133 -15.70 -8.79 -1.58
N THR A 134 -15.72 -8.71 -2.89
CA THR A 134 -16.94 -8.52 -3.67
C THR A 134 -17.25 -9.82 -4.38
N ALA A 135 -18.45 -10.34 -4.21
CA ALA A 135 -18.91 -11.52 -4.94
C ALA A 135 -18.95 -11.21 -6.45
N ALA A 136 -18.45 -12.15 -7.25
CA ALA A 136 -18.44 -12.09 -8.71
C ALA A 136 -19.39 -13.10 -9.33
N LEU A 137 -19.61 -14.24 -8.66
CA LEU A 137 -20.35 -15.41 -9.15
C LEU A 137 -21.21 -15.99 -8.04
N ALA A 138 -22.27 -16.68 -8.44
CA ALA A 138 -23.10 -17.50 -7.57
C ALA A 138 -22.93 -18.97 -7.93
N LEU A 139 -22.70 -19.83 -6.93
CA LEU A 139 -22.64 -21.28 -7.08
C LEU A 139 -23.78 -21.92 -6.31
N THR A 140 -24.30 -23.02 -6.79
CA THR A 140 -25.32 -23.77 -6.05
C THR A 140 -24.69 -24.41 -4.82
N ALA A 141 -25.25 -24.12 -3.65
CA ALA A 141 -24.75 -24.67 -2.39
C ALA A 141 -25.31 -26.08 -2.15
N PRO A 142 -24.57 -27.06 -1.57
CA PRO A 142 -24.99 -28.41 -1.34
C PRO A 142 -26.26 -28.55 -0.47
N GLY A 143 -26.48 -27.57 0.43
CA GLY A 143 -27.66 -27.52 1.31
C GLY A 143 -28.85 -26.74 0.77
N GLY A 144 -28.82 -26.34 -0.49
CA GLY A 144 -29.76 -25.40 -1.09
C GLY A 144 -29.30 -23.95 -0.97
N GLY A 145 -29.88 -23.08 -1.80
CA GLY A 145 -29.41 -21.70 -1.93
C GLY A 145 -28.14 -21.59 -2.73
N TYR A 146 -27.39 -20.49 -2.51
CA TYR A 146 -26.22 -20.12 -3.31
C TYR A 146 -25.07 -19.63 -2.45
N ASP A 147 -23.89 -20.14 -2.73
CA ASP A 147 -22.63 -19.60 -2.25
C ASP A 147 -22.18 -18.49 -3.20
N LEU A 148 -22.06 -17.27 -2.69
CA LEU A 148 -21.58 -16.13 -3.45
C LEU A 148 -20.06 -16.06 -3.31
N VAL A 149 -19.34 -16.23 -4.40
CA VAL A 149 -17.87 -16.31 -4.42
C VAL A 149 -17.25 -15.11 -5.12
N ASP A 150 -16.08 -14.73 -4.67
CA ASP A 150 -15.27 -13.71 -5.33
C ASP A 150 -14.38 -14.30 -6.45
N ALA A 151 -13.58 -13.44 -7.08
CA ALA A 151 -12.66 -13.82 -8.14
C ALA A 151 -11.55 -14.80 -7.70
N ASP A 152 -11.28 -14.91 -6.40
CA ASP A 152 -10.26 -15.79 -5.85
C ASP A 152 -10.87 -17.17 -5.43
N GLY A 153 -12.16 -17.40 -5.68
CA GLY A 153 -12.89 -18.62 -5.29
C GLY A 153 -13.22 -18.69 -3.80
N VAL A 154 -13.23 -17.56 -3.12
CA VAL A 154 -13.58 -17.50 -1.69
C VAL A 154 -15.06 -17.19 -1.53
N VAL A 155 -15.76 -17.99 -0.71
CA VAL A 155 -17.15 -17.70 -0.35
C VAL A 155 -17.21 -16.44 0.50
N VAL A 156 -17.82 -15.41 -0.04
CA VAL A 156 -18.04 -14.13 0.67
C VAL A 156 -19.28 -14.23 1.54
N GLN A 157 -20.37 -14.78 0.99
CA GLN A 157 -21.68 -14.84 1.64
C GLN A 157 -22.50 -16.01 1.09
N TRP A 158 -23.42 -16.52 1.90
CA TRP A 158 -24.48 -17.42 1.45
C TRP A 158 -25.79 -16.65 1.24
N ALA A 159 -26.57 -17.03 0.25
CA ALA A 159 -27.88 -16.44 -0.05
C ALA A 159 -28.92 -17.53 -0.35
N ALA A 160 -30.13 -17.37 0.17
CA ALA A 160 -31.23 -18.30 -0.09
C ALA A 160 -31.72 -18.26 -1.55
N SER A 161 -31.59 -17.10 -2.20
CA SER A 161 -31.90 -16.90 -3.62
C SER A 161 -30.70 -16.24 -4.32
N ARG A 162 -30.51 -16.56 -5.60
CA ARG A 162 -29.45 -15.99 -6.40
C ARG A 162 -29.72 -14.49 -6.64
N PRO A 163 -28.78 -13.60 -6.29
CA PRO A 163 -28.84 -12.19 -6.69
C PRO A 163 -28.91 -12.08 -8.23
N ALA A 164 -29.75 -11.17 -8.73
CA ALA A 164 -29.97 -11.03 -10.17
C ALA A 164 -28.74 -10.50 -10.94
N ASP A 165 -27.86 -9.81 -10.25
CA ASP A 165 -26.63 -9.24 -10.77
C ASP A 165 -25.42 -10.18 -10.75
N LEU A 166 -25.57 -11.35 -10.14
CA LEU A 166 -24.54 -12.38 -10.10
C LEU A 166 -24.91 -13.56 -11.01
N PRO A 167 -24.09 -13.85 -12.04
CA PRO A 167 -24.31 -15.02 -12.90
C PRO A 167 -24.05 -16.33 -12.14
N LEU A 168 -24.77 -17.36 -12.53
CA LEU A 168 -24.55 -18.72 -12.04
C LEU A 168 -23.29 -19.30 -12.67
N TYR A 169 -22.40 -19.84 -11.84
CA TYR A 169 -21.26 -20.64 -12.27
C TYR A 169 -21.56 -22.12 -11.91
N PRO A 170 -21.84 -22.98 -12.87
CA PRO A 170 -22.13 -24.40 -12.63
C PRO A 170 -20.81 -25.16 -12.42
N ALA A 171 -20.21 -25.00 -11.21
CA ALA A 171 -19.00 -25.71 -10.87
C ALA A 171 -19.26 -27.23 -10.78
N ALA A 172 -18.39 -28.02 -11.40
CA ALA A 172 -18.40 -29.47 -11.26
C ALA A 172 -17.75 -29.94 -9.95
N ALA A 173 -16.99 -29.06 -9.30
CA ALA A 173 -16.24 -29.34 -8.08
C ALA A 173 -16.82 -28.56 -6.88
N PRO A 174 -16.61 -29.05 -5.64
CA PRO A 174 -17.08 -28.37 -4.46
C PRO A 174 -16.37 -27.00 -4.31
N VAL A 175 -17.07 -26.00 -3.75
CA VAL A 175 -16.56 -24.62 -3.55
C VAL A 175 -15.19 -24.57 -2.87
N SER A 176 -14.92 -25.53 -1.97
CA SER A 176 -13.63 -25.60 -1.27
C SER A 176 -12.42 -25.81 -2.18
N SER A 177 -12.61 -26.40 -3.35
CA SER A 177 -11.55 -26.63 -4.34
C SER A 177 -11.37 -25.49 -5.35
N LEU A 178 -12.28 -24.53 -5.36
CA LEU A 178 -12.25 -23.40 -6.31
C LEU A 178 -11.30 -22.26 -5.88
N ARG A 179 -10.69 -22.36 -4.71
CA ARG A 179 -9.75 -21.36 -4.26
C ARG A 179 -8.49 -21.36 -5.12
N GLY A 180 -8.27 -20.25 -5.84
CA GLY A 180 -7.16 -20.11 -6.79
C GLY A 180 -7.37 -20.87 -8.10
N ASP A 181 -8.60 -21.29 -8.40
CA ASP A 181 -8.96 -21.92 -9.65
C ASP A 181 -8.79 -20.94 -10.82
N PRO A 182 -7.97 -21.28 -11.84
CA PRO A 182 -7.69 -20.38 -12.96
C PRO A 182 -8.92 -20.13 -13.83
N ASP A 183 -9.82 -21.11 -14.00
CA ASP A 183 -11.00 -20.99 -14.85
C ASP A 183 -12.01 -20.04 -14.21
N LEU A 184 -12.17 -20.14 -12.88
CA LEU A 184 -13.00 -19.22 -12.11
C LEU A 184 -12.41 -17.81 -12.11
N ALA A 185 -11.09 -17.67 -11.95
CA ALA A 185 -10.41 -16.39 -11.98
C ALA A 185 -10.56 -15.70 -13.35
N ALA A 186 -10.37 -16.45 -14.45
CA ALA A 186 -10.56 -15.96 -15.81
C ALA A 186 -12.03 -15.54 -16.04
N THR A 187 -12.98 -16.37 -15.59
CA THR A 187 -14.40 -16.05 -15.64
C THR A 187 -14.73 -14.74 -14.93
N ALA A 188 -14.24 -14.57 -13.70
CA ALA A 188 -14.47 -13.36 -12.92
C ALA A 188 -13.82 -12.14 -13.58
N ALA A 189 -12.63 -12.29 -14.17
CA ALA A 189 -11.94 -11.24 -14.90
C ALA A 189 -12.74 -10.80 -16.14
N VAL A 190 -13.22 -11.76 -16.95
CA VAL A 190 -14.11 -11.48 -18.10
C VAL A 190 -15.34 -10.70 -17.65
N LEU A 191 -16.03 -11.17 -16.60
CA LEU A 191 -17.22 -10.50 -16.08
C LEU A 191 -16.93 -9.08 -15.59
N GLY A 192 -15.74 -8.84 -15.01
CA GLY A 192 -15.29 -7.54 -14.56
C GLY A 192 -15.10 -6.53 -15.70
N GLU A 193 -14.71 -7.00 -16.87
CA GLU A 193 -14.46 -6.20 -18.07
C GLU A 193 -15.69 -6.00 -18.96
N LEU A 194 -16.77 -6.78 -18.73
CA LEU A 194 -18.01 -6.63 -19.48
C LEU A 194 -18.63 -5.24 -19.25
N PRO A 195 -19.17 -4.61 -20.31
CA PRO A 195 -20.00 -3.43 -20.15
C PRO A 195 -21.17 -3.69 -19.20
N PRO A 196 -21.62 -2.71 -18.40
CA PRO A 196 -22.66 -2.92 -17.39
C PRO A 196 -23.97 -3.49 -17.93
N TRP A 197 -24.36 -3.16 -19.15
CA TRP A 197 -25.56 -3.65 -19.80
C TRP A 197 -25.47 -5.15 -20.12
N LEU A 198 -24.30 -5.60 -20.61
CA LEU A 198 -24.07 -7.01 -20.94
C LEU A 198 -23.93 -7.85 -19.67
N ARG A 199 -23.15 -7.37 -18.69
CA ARG A 199 -22.97 -8.08 -17.42
C ARG A 199 -24.30 -8.38 -16.70
N ARG A 200 -25.23 -7.43 -16.70
CA ARG A 200 -26.57 -7.61 -16.10
C ARG A 200 -27.42 -8.62 -16.83
N SER A 201 -27.15 -8.88 -18.10
CA SER A 201 -27.90 -9.88 -18.88
C SER A 201 -27.32 -11.28 -18.80
N VAL A 202 -26.14 -11.47 -18.20
CA VAL A 202 -25.53 -12.78 -18.03
C VAL A 202 -26.29 -13.59 -16.98
N ALA A 203 -26.93 -14.68 -17.39
CA ALA A 203 -27.64 -15.59 -16.50
C ALA A 203 -26.70 -16.65 -15.91
N SER A 204 -25.82 -17.22 -16.72
CA SER A 204 -24.79 -18.15 -16.27
C SER A 204 -23.54 -18.03 -17.13
N VAL A 205 -22.44 -18.53 -16.58
CA VAL A 205 -21.14 -18.52 -17.25
C VAL A 205 -20.45 -19.86 -17.03
N THR A 206 -19.78 -20.37 -18.03
CA THR A 206 -18.97 -21.60 -17.98
C THR A 206 -17.60 -21.32 -18.56
N ALA A 207 -16.58 -21.91 -17.97
CA ALA A 207 -15.20 -21.87 -18.48
C ALA A 207 -14.61 -23.27 -18.28
N PRO A 208 -14.61 -24.12 -19.30
CA PRO A 208 -13.89 -25.39 -19.25
C PRO A 208 -12.35 -25.17 -19.33
N ASP A 209 -11.93 -23.98 -19.69
CA ASP A 209 -10.56 -23.53 -19.87
C ASP A 209 -10.53 -22.01 -19.69
N PRO A 210 -9.46 -21.37 -19.16
CA PRO A 210 -9.38 -19.93 -18.97
C PRO A 210 -9.61 -19.09 -20.23
N ASP A 211 -9.31 -19.65 -21.41
CA ASP A 211 -9.49 -19.00 -22.71
C ASP A 211 -10.79 -19.38 -23.43
N GLN A 212 -11.68 -20.14 -22.77
CA GLN A 212 -12.95 -20.62 -23.34
C GLN A 212 -14.16 -20.22 -22.50
N VAL A 213 -14.19 -18.97 -22.06
CA VAL A 213 -15.33 -18.44 -21.31
C VAL A 213 -16.55 -18.32 -22.21
N THR A 214 -17.63 -18.97 -21.82
CA THR A 214 -18.93 -18.93 -22.50
C THR A 214 -19.96 -18.27 -21.60
N LEU A 215 -20.60 -17.23 -22.12
CA LEU A 215 -21.67 -16.50 -21.42
C LEU A 215 -23.04 -16.99 -21.94
N ARG A 216 -23.93 -17.33 -21.03
CA ARG A 216 -25.32 -17.53 -21.35
C ARG A 216 -26.14 -16.36 -20.85
N LEU A 217 -26.71 -15.60 -21.76
CA LEU A 217 -27.52 -14.44 -21.46
C LEU A 217 -28.97 -14.79 -21.13
N ALA A 218 -29.66 -13.87 -20.48
CA ALA A 218 -31.12 -13.96 -20.35
C ALA A 218 -31.77 -14.05 -21.75
N GLY A 219 -32.81 -14.92 -21.90
CA GLY A 219 -33.42 -15.18 -23.18
C GLY A 219 -32.77 -16.31 -23.98
N GLY A 220 -31.82 -17.04 -23.41
CA GLY A 220 -31.24 -18.27 -24.01
C GLY A 220 -30.14 -18.01 -25.04
N ILE A 221 -29.69 -16.79 -25.18
CA ILE A 221 -28.58 -16.42 -26.06
C ILE A 221 -27.25 -16.93 -25.47
N THR A 222 -26.45 -17.59 -26.31
CA THR A 222 -25.12 -18.06 -25.93
C THR A 222 -24.03 -17.22 -26.64
N VAL A 223 -23.05 -16.78 -25.89
CA VAL A 223 -21.92 -16.02 -26.41
C VAL A 223 -20.63 -16.74 -26.04
N LEU A 224 -19.90 -17.22 -27.03
CA LEU A 224 -18.52 -17.67 -26.85
C LEU A 224 -17.63 -16.45 -26.81
N TRP A 225 -17.15 -16.12 -25.58
CA TRP A 225 -16.36 -14.92 -25.34
C TRP A 225 -14.86 -15.17 -25.51
N GLY A 226 -14.41 -16.35 -25.15
CA GLY A 226 -12.98 -16.68 -25.09
C GLY A 226 -12.30 -16.09 -23.84
N GLY A 227 -11.05 -15.71 -23.95
CA GLY A 227 -10.25 -15.15 -22.86
C GLY A 227 -10.52 -13.66 -22.57
N THR A 228 -9.69 -13.08 -21.71
CA THR A 228 -9.79 -11.69 -21.22
C THR A 228 -9.28 -10.65 -22.23
N ASP A 229 -8.58 -11.08 -23.30
CA ASP A 229 -8.00 -10.18 -24.29
C ASP A 229 -9.09 -9.34 -25.00
N ARG A 230 -8.77 -8.06 -25.23
CA ARG A 230 -9.58 -7.13 -26.06
C ARG A 230 -11.08 -7.05 -25.69
N ALA A 231 -11.43 -7.14 -24.43
CA ALA A 231 -12.81 -7.16 -23.95
C ALA A 231 -13.66 -6.01 -24.50
N GLY A 232 -13.11 -4.80 -24.60
CA GLY A 232 -13.80 -3.65 -25.17
C GLY A 232 -14.15 -3.79 -26.66
N ALA A 233 -13.24 -4.39 -27.46
CA ALA A 233 -13.48 -4.65 -28.88
C ALA A 233 -14.54 -5.75 -29.06
N LYS A 234 -14.44 -6.85 -28.32
CA LYS A 234 -15.41 -7.95 -28.31
C LYS A 234 -16.82 -7.46 -27.93
N ALA A 235 -16.91 -6.60 -26.90
CA ALA A 235 -18.17 -6.02 -26.46
C ALA A 235 -18.80 -5.14 -27.55
N THR A 236 -17.99 -4.37 -28.27
CA THR A 236 -18.44 -3.52 -29.39
C THR A 236 -18.94 -4.39 -30.55
N GLU A 237 -18.16 -5.39 -30.91
CA GLU A 237 -18.51 -6.37 -31.95
C GLU A 237 -19.80 -7.10 -31.61
N LEU A 238 -19.93 -7.63 -30.40
CA LEU A 238 -21.13 -8.29 -29.91
C LEU A 238 -22.36 -7.36 -30.00
N THR A 239 -22.21 -6.08 -29.65
CA THR A 239 -23.31 -5.11 -29.73
C THR A 239 -23.83 -4.94 -31.16
N VAL A 240 -22.95 -5.00 -32.16
CA VAL A 240 -23.34 -4.94 -33.58
C VAL A 240 -24.01 -6.24 -34.00
N LEU A 241 -23.42 -7.41 -33.61
CA LEU A 241 -23.92 -8.73 -33.97
C LEU A 241 -25.31 -9.02 -33.38
N MET A 242 -25.57 -8.57 -32.15
CA MET A 242 -26.87 -8.75 -31.49
C MET A 242 -28.05 -8.12 -32.23
N ARG A 243 -27.81 -7.20 -33.18
CA ARG A 243 -28.87 -6.66 -34.08
C ARG A 243 -29.45 -7.72 -35.02
N ALA A 244 -28.71 -8.82 -35.25
CA ALA A 244 -29.16 -9.90 -36.11
C ALA A 244 -30.12 -10.90 -35.40
N HIS A 245 -30.41 -10.71 -34.11
CA HIS A 245 -31.33 -11.52 -33.31
C HIS A 245 -31.06 -13.03 -33.37
N MET A 246 -29.80 -13.43 -33.34
CA MET A 246 -29.36 -14.82 -33.31
C MET A 246 -29.33 -15.38 -31.89
N HIS A 247 -29.27 -16.71 -31.76
CA HIS A 247 -29.17 -17.38 -30.46
C HIS A 247 -27.74 -17.74 -30.06
N TYR A 248 -26.79 -17.65 -30.99
CA TYR A 248 -25.38 -17.95 -30.74
C TYR A 248 -24.49 -16.89 -31.41
N TYR A 249 -23.52 -16.41 -30.65
CA TYR A 249 -22.49 -15.47 -31.10
C TYR A 249 -21.12 -15.97 -30.68
N ASP A 250 -20.15 -15.89 -31.58
CA ASP A 250 -18.76 -16.18 -31.29
C ASP A 250 -17.93 -14.90 -31.50
N VAL A 251 -17.36 -14.39 -30.42
CA VAL A 251 -16.47 -13.23 -30.41
C VAL A 251 -15.09 -13.59 -29.84
N SER A 252 -14.79 -14.88 -29.72
CA SER A 252 -13.54 -15.39 -29.13
C SER A 252 -12.32 -15.08 -29.98
N ALA A 253 -12.46 -15.11 -31.32
CA ALA A 253 -11.39 -14.85 -32.27
C ALA A 253 -11.69 -13.62 -33.14
N GLN A 254 -10.64 -12.93 -33.61
CA GLN A 254 -10.80 -11.80 -34.54
C GLN A 254 -11.32 -12.27 -35.91
N GLY A 255 -12.42 -11.66 -36.36
CA GLY A 255 -12.89 -11.80 -37.75
C GLY A 255 -13.53 -13.13 -38.11
N SER A 256 -13.75 -14.00 -37.14
CA SER A 256 -14.49 -15.27 -37.34
C SER A 256 -15.86 -15.16 -36.69
N VAL A 257 -16.79 -14.53 -37.35
CA VAL A 257 -18.19 -14.48 -36.93
C VAL A 257 -18.88 -15.74 -37.40
N LEU A 258 -19.02 -16.73 -36.53
CA LEU A 258 -19.93 -17.85 -36.71
C LEU A 258 -21.25 -17.51 -36.00
N THR A 259 -22.28 -17.26 -36.77
CA THR A 259 -23.65 -17.09 -36.29
C THR A 259 -24.46 -18.34 -36.70
N LYS A 260 -25.15 -18.93 -35.76
CA LYS A 260 -26.11 -20.03 -35.99
C LYS A 260 -27.45 -19.72 -35.37
#